data_6ed4a29bf0f5e313715de941a091891b
#
_entry.id   6ed4a29bf0f5e313715de941a091891b
#
_cell.length_a   1.000
_cell.length_b   1.000
_cell.length_c   1.000
_cell.angle_alpha   90.00
_cell.angle_beta   90.00
_cell.angle_gamma   90.00
#
_symmetry.space_group_name_H-M   'P 1'
#
loop_
_entity.id
_entity.type
_entity.pdbx_description
1 polymer ?
#
loop_
_entity_poly.entity_id
_entity_poly.type
_entity_poly.pdbx_seq_one_letter_code
_entity_poly.pdbx_strand_id
1 'polypeptide(L)'
;MAKTFITRPGTDFQSILLNLQAYWAKQGAVILQPYDMEVGAGTFHPATTLRALGPDHHWRAAYVQPSRRPTDGRFGENPNRLQHFYQFQTIFKPSPPDSQALYLGSLAAIGLDPDAHDIRFVEDDWESPTLGAWGLGWEVWCDGMEVSQFTYFQQVGGLECDPVPLELTYGLERLAMFIQGVDNVYDLDWDGVPADQGGKCYHDIFHRAEVEFSSWNFNHADTDMLLQHFRDAEDECGRLLALARPLALPAYDQCMKAS
;
A
#
# COMPACT_ATOMS: atom_id res chain seq x y z
N MET A 1 -28.63 -13.40 11.14
CA MET A 1 -29.35 -12.82 9.99
C MET A 1 -28.41 -12.96 8.79
N ALA A 2 -28.87 -13.51 7.66
CA ALA A 2 -28.05 -13.61 6.46
C ALA A 2 -27.79 -12.18 5.96
N LYS A 3 -26.50 -11.77 5.88
CA LYS A 3 -26.12 -10.50 5.30
C LYS A 3 -26.39 -10.59 3.79
N THR A 4 -27.24 -9.71 3.28
CA THR A 4 -27.49 -9.59 1.84
C THR A 4 -26.49 -8.57 1.33
N PHE A 5 -25.41 -9.03 0.71
CA PHE A 5 -24.49 -8.14 0.01
C PHE A 5 -25.21 -7.63 -1.25
N ILE A 6 -25.53 -6.35 -1.29
CA ILE A 6 -26.03 -5.66 -2.49
C ILE A 6 -24.79 -5.04 -3.15
N THR A 7 -23.97 -5.86 -3.79
CA THR A 7 -22.85 -5.35 -4.58
C THR A 7 -23.32 -4.93 -5.96
N ARG A 8 -22.93 -3.74 -6.37
CA ARG A 8 -22.98 -3.35 -7.78
C ARG A 8 -21.95 -4.21 -8.52
N PRO A 9 -22.24 -4.73 -9.71
CA PRO A 9 -21.25 -5.49 -10.48
C PRO A 9 -19.95 -4.68 -10.63
N GLY A 10 -18.81 -5.30 -10.27
CA GLY A 10 -17.50 -4.67 -10.41
C GLY A 10 -17.06 -3.80 -9.23
N THR A 11 -17.77 -3.82 -8.09
CA THR A 11 -17.42 -3.09 -6.87
C THR A 11 -16.99 -3.98 -5.70
N ASP A 12 -16.89 -5.29 -5.92
CA ASP A 12 -16.23 -6.20 -4.99
C ASP A 12 -14.73 -5.88 -4.89
N PHE A 13 -14.09 -6.31 -3.80
CA PHE A 13 -12.70 -5.95 -3.51
C PHE A 13 -11.74 -6.41 -4.64
N GLN A 14 -11.95 -7.60 -5.15
CA GLN A 14 -11.17 -8.17 -6.25
C GLN A 14 -11.31 -7.35 -7.55
N SER A 15 -12.53 -6.93 -7.88
CA SER A 15 -12.80 -6.08 -9.04
C SER A 15 -12.16 -4.69 -8.90
N ILE A 16 -12.17 -4.09 -7.71
CA ILE A 16 -11.49 -2.82 -7.42
C ILE A 16 -10.00 -2.92 -7.77
N LEU A 17 -9.32 -3.99 -7.30
CA LEU A 17 -7.91 -4.24 -7.61
C LEU A 17 -7.65 -4.33 -9.11
N LEU A 18 -8.44 -5.15 -9.80
CA LEU A 18 -8.28 -5.39 -11.24
C LEU A 18 -8.57 -4.11 -12.06
N ASN A 19 -9.56 -3.33 -11.65
CA ASN A 19 -9.92 -2.08 -12.31
C ASN A 19 -8.83 -1.01 -12.16
N LEU A 20 -8.21 -0.88 -10.96
CA LEU A 20 -7.06 0.01 -10.76
C LEU A 20 -5.87 -0.41 -11.63
N GLN A 21 -5.54 -1.71 -11.67
CA GLN A 21 -4.48 -2.21 -12.53
C GLN A 21 -4.76 -1.89 -14.01
N ALA A 22 -5.98 -2.14 -14.46
CA ALA A 22 -6.38 -1.86 -15.85
C ALA A 22 -6.35 -0.37 -16.17
N TYR A 23 -6.79 0.49 -15.24
CA TYR A 23 -6.74 1.94 -15.40
C TYR A 23 -5.29 2.43 -15.55
N TRP A 24 -4.42 2.09 -14.61
CA TRP A 24 -3.04 2.57 -14.62
C TRP A 24 -2.20 1.97 -15.75
N ALA A 25 -2.50 0.73 -16.18
CA ALA A 25 -1.91 0.17 -17.38
C ALA A 25 -2.23 1.01 -18.63
N LYS A 26 -3.46 1.51 -18.77
CA LYS A 26 -3.86 2.42 -19.84
C LYS A 26 -3.14 3.78 -19.77
N GLN A 27 -2.75 4.21 -18.56
CA GLN A 27 -1.93 5.42 -18.35
C GLN A 27 -0.43 5.16 -18.56
N GLY A 28 -0.06 3.98 -19.05
CA GLY A 28 1.32 3.61 -19.40
C GLY A 28 2.15 3.10 -18.23
N ALA A 29 1.54 2.73 -17.12
CA ALA A 29 2.24 2.06 -16.03
C ALA A 29 2.52 0.59 -16.36
N VAL A 30 3.72 0.12 -16.04
CA VAL A 30 4.05 -1.31 -16.00
C VAL A 30 3.39 -1.89 -14.75
N ILE A 31 2.55 -2.92 -14.93
CA ILE A 31 1.92 -3.60 -13.80
C ILE A 31 2.90 -4.65 -13.27
N LEU A 32 3.35 -4.45 -12.05
CA LEU A 32 4.27 -5.34 -11.35
C LEU A 32 3.53 -6.21 -10.33
N GLN A 33 4.19 -7.29 -9.91
CA GLN A 33 3.76 -8.08 -8.76
C GLN A 33 4.23 -7.41 -7.47
N PRO A 34 3.61 -7.73 -6.31
CA PRO A 34 4.06 -7.20 -5.03
C PRO A 34 5.53 -7.56 -4.74
N TYR A 35 6.18 -6.74 -3.92
CA TYR A 35 7.46 -7.11 -3.33
C TYR A 35 7.24 -8.30 -2.39
N ASP A 36 8.07 -9.34 -2.54
CA ASP A 36 7.94 -10.60 -1.82
C ASP A 36 8.59 -10.58 -0.41
N MET A 37 8.82 -9.38 0.10
CA MET A 37 9.31 -9.13 1.45
C MET A 37 8.20 -8.53 2.31
N GLU A 38 8.25 -8.80 3.62
CA GLU A 38 7.38 -8.14 4.58
C GLU A 38 7.78 -6.67 4.72
N VAL A 39 6.86 -5.76 4.42
CA VAL A 39 7.09 -4.31 4.45
C VAL A 39 5.86 -3.59 5.00
N GLY A 40 6.08 -2.42 5.60
CA GLY A 40 5.03 -1.59 6.19
C GLY A 40 4.28 -0.69 5.19
N ALA A 41 4.76 -0.57 3.96
CA ALA A 41 4.13 0.25 2.92
C ALA A 41 4.59 -0.16 1.52
N GLY A 42 3.80 0.18 0.51
CA GLY A 42 4.14 -0.02 -0.90
C GLY A 42 5.37 0.75 -1.33
N THR A 43 5.67 1.87 -0.68
CA THR A 43 6.88 2.69 -0.89
C THR A 43 8.18 1.89 -0.78
N PHE A 44 8.21 0.87 0.07
CA PHE A 44 9.39 0.02 0.28
C PHE A 44 9.69 -0.93 -0.90
N HIS A 45 8.78 -1.09 -1.84
CA HIS A 45 9.06 -1.87 -3.04
C HIS A 45 10.21 -1.23 -3.84
N PRO A 46 11.22 -2.00 -4.28
CA PRO A 46 12.36 -1.47 -5.05
C PRO A 46 11.95 -0.70 -6.32
N ALA A 47 10.79 -1.05 -6.91
CA ALA A 47 10.23 -0.32 -8.05
C ALA A 47 9.85 1.13 -7.74
N THR A 48 9.58 1.46 -6.49
CA THR A 48 9.38 2.84 -6.02
C THR A 48 10.68 3.41 -5.48
N THR A 49 11.19 2.88 -4.36
CA THR A 49 12.32 3.47 -3.64
C THR A 49 13.57 3.60 -4.50
N LEU A 50 14.04 2.51 -5.11
CA LEU A 50 15.28 2.53 -5.87
C LEU A 50 15.13 3.16 -7.25
N ARG A 51 13.96 3.04 -7.86
CA ARG A 51 13.67 3.65 -9.17
C ARG A 51 13.40 5.15 -9.10
N ALA A 52 13.03 5.67 -7.93
CA ALA A 52 12.93 7.11 -7.70
C ALA A 52 14.28 7.79 -7.93
N LEU A 53 15.41 7.12 -7.56
CA LEU A 53 16.78 7.62 -7.68
C LEU A 53 17.42 7.32 -9.02
N GLY A 54 17.12 6.19 -9.66
CA GLY A 54 17.85 5.66 -10.79
C GLY A 54 18.02 6.64 -11.97
N PRO A 55 18.94 6.34 -12.91
CA PRO A 55 19.20 7.17 -14.09
C PRO A 55 18.04 7.22 -15.07
N ASP A 56 17.05 6.34 -14.91
CA ASP A 56 15.88 6.31 -15.76
C ASP A 56 15.03 7.56 -15.53
N HIS A 57 15.03 8.47 -16.50
CA HIS A 57 14.22 9.67 -16.46
C HIS A 57 12.73 9.41 -16.81
N HIS A 58 12.40 8.20 -17.22
CA HIS A 58 11.03 7.79 -17.54
C HIS A 58 10.75 6.42 -16.94
N TRP A 59 10.10 6.43 -15.78
CA TRP A 59 9.66 5.21 -15.11
C TRP A 59 8.20 5.37 -14.67
N ARG A 60 7.38 4.37 -14.99
CA ARG A 60 5.98 4.30 -14.57
C ARG A 60 5.65 2.88 -14.17
N ALA A 61 5.25 2.66 -12.93
CA ALA A 61 4.84 1.35 -12.44
C ALA A 61 3.63 1.46 -11.53
N ALA A 62 2.88 0.37 -11.45
CA ALA A 62 1.79 0.21 -10.50
C ALA A 62 1.73 -1.24 -10.02
N TYR A 63 1.36 -1.45 -8.75
CA TYR A 63 1.26 -2.77 -8.13
C TYR A 63 0.37 -2.71 -6.89
N VAL A 64 -0.11 -3.87 -6.48
CA VAL A 64 -0.74 -4.08 -5.17
C VAL A 64 0.34 -4.54 -4.21
N GLN A 65 0.44 -3.91 -3.03
CA GLN A 65 1.38 -4.30 -1.99
C GLN A 65 0.66 -4.70 -0.71
N PRO A 66 0.68 -5.98 -0.34
CA PRO A 66 0.35 -6.39 1.02
C PRO A 66 1.33 -5.71 1.99
N SER A 67 0.78 -4.99 2.97
CA SER A 67 1.58 -4.22 3.92
C SER A 67 1.27 -4.67 5.34
N ARG A 68 2.28 -4.66 6.20
CA ARG A 68 2.16 -5.07 7.60
C ARG A 68 2.62 -3.97 8.53
N ARG A 69 1.78 -3.70 9.55
CA ARG A 69 2.07 -2.79 10.65
C ARG A 69 1.70 -3.49 11.96
N PRO A 70 2.60 -4.27 12.55
CA PRO A 70 2.31 -5.08 13.74
C PRO A 70 1.72 -4.31 14.90
N THR A 71 2.14 -3.04 15.10
CA THR A 71 1.63 -2.15 16.14
C THR A 71 0.16 -1.75 15.97
N ASP A 72 -0.39 -1.91 14.76
CA ASP A 72 -1.79 -1.63 14.45
C ASP A 72 -2.73 -2.81 14.69
N GLY A 73 -2.22 -3.95 15.15
CA GLY A 73 -3.02 -5.11 15.52
C GLY A 73 -4.09 -4.78 16.57
N ARG A 74 -5.32 -5.23 16.34
CA ARG A 74 -6.49 -5.02 17.21
C ARG A 74 -7.32 -6.29 17.36
N PHE A 75 -6.71 -7.47 17.22
CA PHE A 75 -7.36 -8.78 17.39
C PHE A 75 -8.62 -8.97 16.54
N GLY A 76 -8.73 -8.29 15.41
CA GLY A 76 -9.91 -8.32 14.56
C GLY A 76 -11.13 -7.56 15.11
N GLU A 77 -10.98 -6.78 16.18
CA GLU A 77 -12.07 -6.09 16.87
C GLU A 77 -12.30 -4.67 16.36
N ASN A 78 -11.36 -4.08 15.60
CA ASN A 78 -11.50 -2.73 15.08
C ASN A 78 -12.06 -2.74 13.65
N PRO A 79 -13.06 -1.89 13.32
CA PRO A 79 -13.76 -1.92 12.04
C PRO A 79 -12.93 -1.39 10.85
N ASN A 80 -11.87 -0.63 11.09
CA ASN A 80 -11.11 0.04 10.02
C ASN A 80 -9.59 0.10 10.24
N ARG A 81 -9.06 -0.58 11.29
CA ARG A 81 -7.62 -0.67 11.56
C ARG A 81 -7.18 -2.12 11.62
N LEU A 82 -6.22 -2.46 10.76
CA LEU A 82 -5.69 -3.79 10.56
C LEU A 82 -4.18 -3.76 10.67
N GLN A 83 -3.58 -4.84 11.16
CA GLN A 83 -2.12 -5.00 11.09
C GLN A 83 -1.63 -5.50 9.73
N HIS A 84 -2.51 -6.11 8.93
CA HIS A 84 -2.26 -6.53 7.55
C HIS A 84 -3.35 -5.95 6.64
N PHE A 85 -2.94 -5.20 5.62
CA PHE A 85 -3.83 -4.49 4.70
C PHE A 85 -3.18 -4.38 3.32
N TYR A 86 -3.96 -3.95 2.33
CA TYR A 86 -3.49 -3.79 0.97
C TYR A 86 -3.37 -2.32 0.59
N GLN A 87 -2.24 -1.96 0.00
CA GLN A 87 -2.07 -0.70 -0.70
C GLN A 87 -2.01 -0.94 -2.20
N PHE A 88 -2.68 -0.11 -2.98
CA PHE A 88 -2.37 0.01 -4.40
C PHE A 88 -1.39 1.16 -4.55
N GLN A 89 -0.28 0.90 -5.22
CA GLN A 89 0.85 1.80 -5.32
C GLN A 89 1.11 2.16 -6.77
N THR A 90 1.40 3.44 -7.03
CA THR A 90 1.95 3.88 -8.31
C THR A 90 3.19 4.71 -8.11
N ILE A 91 4.10 4.68 -9.08
CA ILE A 91 5.24 5.59 -9.18
C ILE A 91 5.37 6.10 -10.60
N PHE A 92 5.46 7.41 -10.77
CA PHE A 92 5.64 8.08 -12.05
C PHE A 92 6.85 9.01 -11.99
N LYS A 93 7.83 8.77 -12.83
CA LYS A 93 9.02 9.61 -12.99
C LYS A 93 9.17 10.00 -14.47
N PRO A 94 9.15 11.31 -14.81
CA PRO A 94 8.80 12.43 -13.94
C PRO A 94 7.34 12.41 -13.50
N SER A 95 7.01 13.22 -12.48
CA SER A 95 5.64 13.43 -12.03
C SER A 95 4.79 14.01 -13.16
N PRO A 96 3.59 13.46 -13.45
CA PRO A 96 2.70 14.02 -14.46
C PRO A 96 2.09 15.36 -14.00
N PRO A 97 1.95 16.34 -14.91
CA PRO A 97 1.41 17.66 -14.55
C PRO A 97 -0.10 17.64 -14.20
N ASP A 98 -0.81 16.61 -14.65
CA ASP A 98 -2.25 16.40 -14.46
C ASP A 98 -2.55 15.30 -13.40
N SER A 99 -1.66 15.12 -12.45
CA SER A 99 -1.69 14.04 -11.46
C SER A 99 -3.00 13.93 -10.68
N GLN A 100 -3.60 15.06 -10.28
CA GLN A 100 -4.90 15.09 -9.59
C GLN A 100 -6.03 14.60 -10.49
N ALA A 101 -6.06 15.02 -11.75
CA ALA A 101 -7.07 14.57 -12.71
C ALA A 101 -6.94 13.07 -13.01
N LEU A 102 -5.71 12.56 -13.14
CA LEU A 102 -5.44 11.14 -13.30
C LEU A 102 -5.91 10.34 -12.07
N TYR A 103 -5.65 10.84 -10.87
CA TYR A 103 -6.11 10.22 -9.64
C TYR A 103 -7.63 10.18 -9.56
N LEU A 104 -8.33 11.31 -9.76
CA LEU A 104 -9.79 11.37 -9.75
C LEU A 104 -10.41 10.45 -10.81
N GLY A 105 -9.80 10.38 -11.99
CA GLY A 105 -10.18 9.40 -13.02
C GLY A 105 -10.02 7.95 -12.58
N SER A 106 -9.01 7.64 -11.74
CA SER A 106 -8.85 6.30 -11.18
C SER A 106 -9.92 5.94 -10.16
N LEU A 107 -10.38 6.92 -9.35
CA LEU A 107 -11.50 6.72 -8.41
C LEU A 107 -12.79 6.41 -9.18
N ALA A 108 -13.09 7.16 -10.24
CA ALA A 108 -14.23 6.88 -11.10
C ALA A 108 -14.15 5.49 -11.75
N ALA A 109 -12.94 5.04 -12.13
CA ALA A 109 -12.74 3.72 -12.74
C ALA A 109 -13.04 2.55 -11.78
N ILE A 110 -12.99 2.77 -10.48
CA ILE A 110 -13.32 1.77 -9.45
C ILE A 110 -14.74 1.93 -8.89
N GLY A 111 -15.51 2.87 -9.43
CA GLY A 111 -16.91 3.05 -9.06
C GLY A 111 -17.17 4.06 -7.93
N LEU A 112 -16.16 4.82 -7.52
CA LEU A 112 -16.32 5.96 -6.62
C LEU A 112 -16.46 7.24 -7.47
N ASP A 113 -17.64 7.87 -7.42
CA ASP A 113 -17.93 9.09 -8.14
C ASP A 113 -17.39 10.31 -7.37
N PRO A 114 -16.32 10.98 -7.86
CA PRO A 114 -15.74 12.11 -7.13
C PRO A 114 -16.71 13.28 -6.93
N ASP A 115 -17.73 13.42 -7.79
CA ASP A 115 -18.72 14.49 -7.68
C ASP A 115 -19.80 14.20 -6.63
N ALA A 116 -19.91 12.95 -6.19
CA ALA A 116 -20.88 12.52 -5.17
C ALA A 116 -20.30 12.52 -3.74
N HIS A 117 -19.00 12.75 -3.59
CA HIS A 117 -18.27 12.70 -2.32
C HIS A 117 -17.50 13.99 -2.05
N ASP A 118 -17.28 14.32 -0.79
CA ASP A 118 -16.40 15.41 -0.37
C ASP A 118 -14.93 14.97 -0.46
N ILE A 119 -14.32 15.16 -1.63
CA ILE A 119 -12.90 14.84 -1.87
C ILE A 119 -12.05 16.07 -1.58
N ARG A 120 -11.12 15.94 -0.63
CA ARG A 120 -10.20 17.02 -0.24
C ARG A 120 -8.75 16.57 -0.40
N PHE A 121 -7.93 17.44 -0.96
CA PHE A 121 -6.48 17.34 -0.97
C PHE A 121 -5.94 18.22 0.15
N VAL A 122 -5.44 17.60 1.20
CA VAL A 122 -4.93 18.26 2.39
C VAL A 122 -3.40 18.20 2.35
N GLU A 123 -2.73 19.35 2.44
CA GLU A 123 -1.27 19.40 2.40
C GLU A 123 -0.68 18.55 3.52
N ASP A 124 0.25 17.67 3.14
CA ASP A 124 0.96 16.77 4.04
C ASP A 124 2.37 16.49 3.50
N ASP A 125 3.37 16.77 4.33
CA ASP A 125 4.76 16.47 4.06
C ASP A 125 5.10 15.08 4.60
N TRP A 126 5.30 14.15 3.68
CA TRP A 126 5.61 12.77 4.03
C TRP A 126 7.10 12.55 4.26
N GLU A 127 7.45 11.77 5.27
CA GLU A 127 8.82 11.35 5.52
C GLU A 127 8.93 9.89 5.99
N SER A 128 10.06 9.27 5.69
CA SER A 128 10.44 7.94 6.17
C SER A 128 11.91 7.93 6.58
N PRO A 129 12.21 7.95 7.88
CA PRO A 129 13.59 7.85 8.36
C PRO A 129 14.30 6.58 7.90
N THR A 130 13.61 5.43 7.85
CA THR A 130 14.14 4.14 7.37
C THR A 130 14.69 4.24 5.95
N LEU A 131 14.00 4.96 5.08
CA LEU A 131 14.40 5.15 3.68
C LEU A 131 15.29 6.37 3.47
N GLY A 132 15.52 7.20 4.50
CA GLY A 132 16.16 8.50 4.33
C GLY A 132 15.42 9.35 3.28
N ALA A 133 14.10 9.25 3.26
CA ALA A 133 13.26 9.81 2.22
C ALA A 133 12.27 10.82 2.79
N TRP A 134 11.96 11.85 1.98
CA TRP A 134 10.89 12.79 2.25
C TRP A 134 10.33 13.36 0.95
N GLY A 135 9.11 13.86 1.00
CA GLY A 135 8.45 14.46 -0.14
C GLY A 135 7.33 15.40 0.27
N LEU A 136 7.03 16.34 -0.61
CA LEU A 136 5.86 17.22 -0.51
C LEU A 136 4.64 16.47 -1.04
N GLY A 137 3.44 16.78 -0.56
CA GLY A 137 2.26 16.14 -1.12
C GLY A 137 0.96 16.46 -0.44
N TRP A 138 0.04 15.55 -0.58
CA TRP A 138 -1.30 15.64 0.00
C TRP A 138 -1.78 14.30 0.52
N GLU A 139 -2.44 14.33 1.67
CA GLU A 139 -3.45 13.32 2.00
C GLU A 139 -4.72 13.58 1.19
N VAL A 140 -5.31 12.54 0.62
CA VAL A 140 -6.63 12.64 -0.01
C VAL A 140 -7.67 12.10 0.94
N TRP A 141 -8.60 12.96 1.32
CA TRP A 141 -9.70 12.65 2.23
C TRP A 141 -11.00 12.49 1.44
N CYS A 142 -11.74 11.45 1.73
CA CYS A 142 -13.08 11.19 1.21
C CYS A 142 -14.06 11.19 2.39
N ASP A 143 -15.02 12.11 2.39
CA ASP A 143 -16.05 12.22 3.43
C ASP A 143 -15.48 12.22 4.87
N GLY A 144 -14.31 12.82 5.05
CA GLY A 144 -13.66 12.95 6.36
C GLY A 144 -12.74 11.79 6.77
N MET A 145 -12.46 10.84 5.88
CA MET A 145 -11.47 9.77 6.09
C MET A 145 -10.40 9.83 5.03
N GLU A 146 -9.13 9.77 5.44
CA GLU A 146 -7.99 9.61 4.54
C GLU A 146 -8.08 8.30 3.77
N VAL A 147 -8.02 8.35 2.44
CA VAL A 147 -8.12 7.18 1.56
C VAL A 147 -6.90 6.97 0.69
N SER A 148 -6.11 8.02 0.45
CA SER A 148 -4.91 7.94 -0.39
C SER A 148 -3.92 9.04 -0.02
N GLN A 149 -2.67 8.84 -0.43
CA GLN A 149 -1.60 9.82 -0.27
C GLN A 149 -0.87 10.05 -1.59
N PHE A 150 -0.53 11.31 -1.85
CA PHE A 150 0.39 11.76 -2.89
C PHE A 150 1.71 12.11 -2.25
N THR A 151 2.82 11.66 -2.86
CA THR A 151 4.16 12.03 -2.42
C THR A 151 5.03 12.38 -3.61
N TYR A 152 5.42 13.64 -3.71
CA TYR A 152 6.42 14.12 -4.66
C TYR A 152 7.79 14.01 -3.99
N PHE A 153 8.49 12.91 -4.22
CA PHE A 153 9.77 12.66 -3.57
C PHE A 153 10.79 13.73 -3.93
N GLN A 154 11.29 14.41 -2.91
CA GLN A 154 12.40 15.35 -3.02
C GLN A 154 13.73 14.63 -2.79
N GLN A 155 13.72 13.63 -1.90
CA GLN A 155 14.90 12.89 -1.50
C GLN A 155 14.56 11.44 -1.18
N VAL A 156 15.46 10.53 -1.52
CA VAL A 156 15.45 9.11 -1.13
C VAL A 156 16.88 8.68 -0.84
N GLY A 157 17.11 7.99 0.27
CA GLY A 157 18.45 7.55 0.70
C GLY A 157 19.43 8.71 0.93
N GLY A 158 18.93 9.88 1.28
CA GLY A 158 19.74 11.07 1.44
C GLY A 158 20.18 11.74 0.12
N LEU A 159 19.69 11.26 -1.03
CA LEU A 159 20.02 11.77 -2.37
C LEU A 159 18.80 12.48 -2.97
N GLU A 160 19.03 13.62 -3.61
CA GLU A 160 17.99 14.37 -4.32
C GLU A 160 17.41 13.57 -5.50
N CYS A 161 16.09 13.68 -5.69
CA CYS A 161 15.38 13.08 -6.81
C CYS A 161 15.27 14.08 -7.97
N ASP A 162 15.91 13.77 -9.10
CA ASP A 162 15.82 14.56 -10.32
C ASP A 162 15.66 13.64 -11.56
N PRO A 163 14.57 13.78 -12.34
CA PRO A 163 13.39 14.58 -12.04
C PRO A 163 12.59 14.06 -10.84
N VAL A 164 11.81 14.95 -10.21
CA VAL A 164 10.94 14.63 -9.08
C VAL A 164 9.90 13.58 -9.50
N PRO A 165 9.84 12.41 -8.86
CA PRO A 165 8.80 11.43 -9.11
C PRO A 165 7.57 11.68 -8.24
N LEU A 166 6.43 11.17 -8.67
CA LEU A 166 5.19 11.12 -7.91
C LEU A 166 4.85 9.69 -7.54
N GLU A 167 4.63 9.47 -6.26
CA GLU A 167 4.00 8.28 -5.72
C GLU A 167 2.54 8.55 -5.40
N LEU A 168 1.64 7.61 -5.74
CA LEU A 168 0.27 7.58 -5.24
C LEU A 168 0.08 6.28 -4.47
N THR A 169 -0.37 6.40 -3.22
CA THR A 169 -0.66 5.27 -2.33
C THR A 169 -2.14 5.27 -2.00
N TYR A 170 -2.85 4.22 -2.40
CA TYR A 170 -4.27 4.03 -2.14
C TYR A 170 -4.47 3.07 -0.97
N GLY A 171 -5.26 3.45 0.02
CA GLY A 171 -5.75 2.55 1.06
C GLY A 171 -6.95 1.75 0.54
N LEU A 172 -6.72 0.54 0.08
CA LEU A 172 -7.72 -0.23 -0.67
C LEU A 172 -8.95 -0.59 0.16
N GLU A 173 -8.77 -0.98 1.41
CA GLU A 173 -9.87 -1.33 2.30
C GLU A 173 -10.79 -0.13 2.56
N ARG A 174 -10.21 1.05 2.82
CA ARG A 174 -10.97 2.27 3.06
C ARG A 174 -11.76 2.68 1.82
N LEU A 175 -11.16 2.66 0.65
CA LEU A 175 -11.85 2.93 -0.62
C LEU A 175 -12.97 1.93 -0.87
N ALA A 176 -12.72 0.65 -0.67
CA ALA A 176 -13.73 -0.39 -0.84
C ALA A 176 -14.91 -0.21 0.12
N MET A 177 -14.67 0.22 1.38
CA MET A 177 -15.72 0.52 2.34
C MET A 177 -16.67 1.63 1.83
N PHE A 178 -16.12 2.72 1.26
CA PHE A 178 -16.93 3.77 0.64
C PHE A 178 -17.72 3.27 -0.57
N ILE A 179 -17.07 2.54 -1.46
CA ILE A 179 -17.69 2.03 -2.69
C ILE A 179 -18.83 1.05 -2.39
N GLN A 180 -18.63 0.18 -1.38
CA GLN A 180 -19.61 -0.83 -0.98
C GLN A 180 -20.60 -0.32 0.07
N GLY A 181 -20.37 0.85 0.67
CA GLY A 181 -21.25 1.45 1.68
C GLY A 181 -21.30 0.63 2.98
N VAL A 182 -20.15 0.13 3.44
CA VAL A 182 -20.02 -0.64 4.69
C VAL A 182 -19.17 0.12 5.70
N ASP A 183 -19.51 -0.02 7.00
CA ASP A 183 -18.84 0.65 8.11
C ASP A 183 -17.77 -0.23 8.77
N ASN A 184 -17.64 -1.47 8.34
CA ASN A 184 -16.70 -2.43 8.90
C ASN A 184 -15.98 -3.16 7.77
N VAL A 185 -14.65 -3.14 7.80
CA VAL A 185 -13.78 -3.79 6.81
C VAL A 185 -14.08 -5.27 6.63
N TYR A 186 -14.47 -5.97 7.71
CA TYR A 186 -14.78 -7.38 7.66
C TYR A 186 -16.09 -7.69 6.91
N ASP A 187 -16.92 -6.68 6.65
CA ASP A 187 -18.16 -6.82 5.88
C ASP A 187 -17.97 -6.59 4.38
N LEU A 188 -16.75 -6.24 3.93
CA LEU A 188 -16.44 -6.08 2.52
C LEU A 188 -16.68 -7.37 1.74
N ASP A 189 -17.45 -7.26 0.65
CA ASP A 189 -17.56 -8.32 -0.35
C ASP A 189 -16.24 -8.46 -1.10
N TRP A 190 -15.70 -9.68 -1.14
CA TRP A 190 -14.40 -9.94 -1.73
C TRP A 190 -14.50 -10.28 -3.22
N ASP A 191 -15.43 -11.13 -3.61
CA ASP A 191 -15.47 -11.79 -4.93
C ASP A 191 -16.72 -11.50 -5.78
N GLY A 192 -17.66 -10.72 -5.26
CA GLY A 192 -18.91 -10.39 -5.95
C GLY A 192 -19.89 -11.56 -6.09
N VAL A 193 -19.62 -12.68 -5.42
CA VAL A 193 -20.47 -13.85 -5.42
C VAL A 193 -21.47 -13.76 -4.26
N PRO A 194 -22.79 -14.02 -4.47
CA PRO A 194 -23.74 -14.04 -3.38
C PRO A 194 -23.37 -15.05 -2.29
N ALA A 195 -23.58 -14.68 -1.02
CA ALA A 195 -23.19 -15.51 0.13
C ALA A 195 -23.85 -16.89 0.12
N ASP A 196 -25.10 -17.00 -0.37
CA ASP A 196 -25.84 -18.26 -0.53
C ASP A 196 -25.28 -19.16 -1.66
N GLN A 197 -24.42 -18.60 -2.52
CA GLN A 197 -23.71 -19.32 -3.58
C GLN A 197 -22.24 -19.58 -3.24
N GLY A 198 -21.83 -19.31 -1.99
CA GLY A 198 -20.48 -19.56 -1.48
C GLY A 198 -19.52 -18.38 -1.60
N GLY A 199 -20.03 -17.17 -1.86
CA GLY A 199 -19.26 -15.92 -1.90
C GLY A 199 -18.51 -15.65 -0.61
N LYS A 200 -17.41 -14.93 -0.71
CA LYS A 200 -16.49 -14.63 0.38
C LYS A 200 -16.51 -13.16 0.72
N CYS A 201 -16.45 -12.87 2.02
CA CYS A 201 -16.21 -11.52 2.51
C CYS A 201 -14.78 -11.43 3.12
N TYR A 202 -14.35 -10.23 3.41
CA TYR A 202 -13.04 -9.95 4.00
C TYR A 202 -12.83 -10.69 5.32
N HIS A 203 -13.89 -10.82 6.14
CA HIS A 203 -13.88 -11.61 7.38
C HIS A 203 -13.47 -13.06 7.13
N ASP A 204 -14.04 -13.71 6.12
CA ASP A 204 -13.80 -15.14 5.85
C ASP A 204 -12.33 -15.42 5.49
N ILE A 205 -11.64 -14.40 4.96
CA ILE A 205 -10.28 -14.54 4.46
C ILE A 205 -9.26 -14.11 5.52
N PHE A 206 -9.49 -12.98 6.21
CA PHE A 206 -8.44 -12.31 6.99
C PHE A 206 -8.69 -12.19 8.49
N HIS A 207 -9.94 -12.32 8.98
CA HIS A 207 -10.24 -12.07 10.38
C HIS A 207 -9.43 -12.98 11.33
N ARG A 208 -9.34 -14.27 11.02
CA ARG A 208 -8.56 -15.22 11.82
C ARG A 208 -7.07 -14.84 11.87
N ALA A 209 -6.51 -14.42 10.74
CA ALA A 209 -5.12 -13.96 10.67
C ALA A 209 -4.91 -12.73 11.57
N GLU A 210 -5.82 -11.75 11.53
CA GLU A 210 -5.75 -10.56 12.40
C GLU A 210 -5.74 -10.93 13.89
N VAL A 211 -6.57 -11.89 14.30
CA VAL A 211 -6.60 -12.38 15.69
C VAL A 211 -5.29 -13.06 16.07
N GLU A 212 -4.83 -14.01 15.25
CA GLU A 212 -3.66 -14.82 15.56
C GLU A 212 -2.36 -14.00 15.52
N PHE A 213 -2.18 -13.13 14.51
CA PHE A 213 -1.02 -12.25 14.42
C PHE A 213 -1.00 -11.18 15.51
N SER A 214 -2.15 -10.60 15.89
CA SER A 214 -2.20 -9.69 17.04
C SER A 214 -1.81 -10.41 18.33
N SER A 215 -2.29 -11.64 18.54
CA SER A 215 -1.92 -12.44 19.69
C SER A 215 -0.42 -12.76 19.70
N TRP A 216 0.16 -13.12 18.55
CA TRP A 216 1.59 -13.34 18.45
C TRP A 216 2.38 -12.07 18.76
N ASN A 217 2.04 -10.93 18.12
CA ASN A 217 2.76 -9.67 18.27
C ASN A 217 2.79 -9.18 19.72
N PHE A 218 1.65 -9.26 20.43
CA PHE A 218 1.52 -8.61 21.74
C PHE A 218 1.65 -9.54 22.93
N ASN A 219 1.40 -10.86 22.74
CA ASN A 219 1.34 -11.81 23.86
C ASN A 219 2.41 -12.90 23.81
N HIS A 220 2.91 -13.26 22.61
CA HIS A 220 3.67 -14.49 22.45
C HIS A 220 4.99 -14.34 21.67
N ALA A 221 5.29 -13.15 21.13
CA ALA A 221 6.54 -12.96 20.38
C ALA A 221 7.76 -13.18 21.29
N ASP A 222 8.72 -13.94 20.80
CA ASP A 222 10.05 -14.07 21.41
C ASP A 222 10.89 -12.84 21.01
N THR A 223 10.91 -11.85 21.90
CA THR A 223 11.58 -10.56 21.63
C THR A 223 13.09 -10.68 21.53
N ASP A 224 13.71 -11.64 22.24
CA ASP A 224 15.16 -11.88 22.17
C ASP A 224 15.55 -12.47 20.82
N MET A 225 14.74 -13.44 20.32
CA MET A 225 14.90 -14.00 18.98
C MET A 225 14.72 -12.91 17.90
N LEU A 226 13.68 -12.11 17.98
CA LEU A 226 13.42 -11.05 17.01
C LEU A 226 14.55 -10.01 16.98
N LEU A 227 15.06 -9.63 18.15
CA LEU A 227 16.20 -8.71 18.24
C LEU A 227 17.49 -9.33 17.66
N GLN A 228 17.68 -10.65 17.79
CA GLN A 228 18.80 -11.33 17.15
C GLN A 228 18.64 -11.32 15.63
N HIS A 229 17.44 -11.60 15.09
CA HIS A 229 17.18 -11.54 13.65
C HIS A 229 17.42 -10.14 13.06
N PHE A 230 17.04 -9.08 13.81
CA PHE A 230 17.36 -7.71 13.43
C PHE A 230 18.88 -7.51 13.25
N ARG A 231 19.68 -7.90 14.27
CA ARG A 231 21.15 -7.79 14.24
C ARG A 231 21.77 -8.58 13.10
N ASP A 232 21.32 -9.83 12.90
CA ASP A 232 21.81 -10.69 11.82
C ASP A 232 21.56 -10.06 10.44
N ALA A 233 20.38 -9.47 10.25
CA ALA A 233 20.02 -8.79 9.00
C ALA A 233 20.83 -7.48 8.80
N GLU A 234 21.03 -6.69 9.86
CA GLU A 234 21.86 -5.48 9.84
C GLU A 234 23.31 -5.81 9.47
N ASP A 235 23.91 -6.81 10.12
CA ASP A 235 25.28 -7.26 9.87
C ASP A 235 25.44 -7.76 8.43
N GLU A 236 24.49 -8.56 7.93
CA GLU A 236 24.54 -9.07 6.56
C GLU A 236 24.37 -7.95 5.52
N CYS A 237 23.50 -6.98 5.77
CA CYS A 237 23.36 -5.79 4.94
C CYS A 237 24.71 -5.07 4.83
N GLY A 238 25.34 -4.77 5.96
CA GLY A 238 26.67 -4.14 6.01
C GLY A 238 27.75 -4.93 5.26
N ARG A 239 27.75 -6.26 5.45
CA ARG A 239 28.70 -7.16 4.78
C ARG A 239 28.53 -7.13 3.25
N LEU A 240 27.30 -7.14 2.74
CA LEU A 240 27.00 -7.12 1.31
C LEU A 240 27.40 -5.79 0.65
N LEU A 241 27.23 -4.68 1.36
CA LEU A 241 27.63 -3.36 0.89
C LEU A 241 29.16 -3.16 0.91
N ALA A 242 29.88 -3.84 1.83
CA ALA A 242 31.35 -3.76 1.94
C ALA A 242 32.10 -4.62 0.92
N LEU A 243 31.44 -5.39 0.08
CA LEU A 243 32.08 -6.17 -0.98
C LEU A 243 32.77 -5.25 -2.00
N ALA A 244 33.84 -5.74 -2.62
CA ALA A 244 34.54 -5.03 -3.69
C ALA A 244 33.63 -4.65 -4.88
N ARG A 245 32.54 -5.40 -5.05
CA ARG A 245 31.38 -5.07 -5.89
C ARG A 245 30.12 -5.19 -5.02
N PRO A 246 29.61 -4.10 -4.48
CA PRO A 246 28.43 -4.10 -3.61
C PRO A 246 27.23 -4.75 -4.27
N LEU A 247 26.48 -5.55 -3.49
CA LEU A 247 25.26 -6.21 -3.92
C LEU A 247 24.07 -5.45 -3.35
N ALA A 248 23.70 -4.34 -3.99
CA ALA A 248 22.72 -3.40 -3.47
C ALA A 248 21.31 -4.00 -3.27
N LEU A 249 20.82 -4.84 -4.21
CA LEU A 249 19.50 -5.43 -4.07
C LEU A 249 19.42 -6.46 -2.92
N PRO A 250 20.32 -7.45 -2.80
CA PRO A 250 20.33 -8.31 -1.62
C PRO A 250 20.54 -7.55 -0.30
N ALA A 251 21.37 -6.49 -0.30
CA ALA A 251 21.54 -5.64 0.88
C ALA A 251 20.25 -4.90 1.25
N TYR A 252 19.51 -4.42 0.26
CA TYR A 252 18.20 -3.81 0.46
C TYR A 252 17.21 -4.78 1.08
N ASP A 253 17.16 -6.04 0.62
CA ASP A 253 16.32 -7.08 1.22
C ASP A 253 16.68 -7.32 2.70
N GLN A 254 17.97 -7.33 3.06
CA GLN A 254 18.37 -7.44 4.46
C GLN A 254 17.98 -6.21 5.28
N CYS A 255 18.10 -5.00 4.70
CA CYS A 255 17.64 -3.78 5.33
C CYS A 255 16.12 -3.83 5.63
N MET A 256 15.31 -4.37 4.70
CA MET A 256 13.86 -4.53 4.92
C MET A 256 13.55 -5.56 6.01
N LYS A 257 14.36 -6.60 6.18
CA LYS A 257 14.21 -7.54 7.30
C LYS A 257 14.57 -6.95 8.66
N ALA A 258 15.42 -5.92 8.66
CA ALA A 258 15.81 -5.19 9.87
C ALA A 258 14.88 -4.02 10.19
N SER A 259 13.96 -3.65 9.30
CA SER A 259 13.02 -2.54 9.51
C SER A 259 11.65 -3.04 9.97
#